data_7f2fb146128175d748e8ab76c8d70758
#
_entry.id   7f2fb146128175d748e8ab76c8d70758
#
_cell.length_a   1.000
_cell.length_b   1.000
_cell.length_c   1.000
_cell.angle_alpha   90.00
_cell.angle_beta   90.00
_cell.angle_gamma   90.00
#
_symmetry.space_group_name_H-M   'P 1'
#
loop_
_entity.id
_entity.type
_entity.pdbx_description
1 polymer ?
#
loop_
_entity_poly.entity_id
_entity_poly.type
_entity_poly.pdbx_seq_one_letter_code
_entity_poly.pdbx_strand_id
1 'polypeptide(L)'
;MSYLYKTPKLLKWYYPDLIWDYPSEDKSIYLTFDDGPTKEHTKWILELLEKYDAQATFFCVGNNVQSCKEEFDEIILRGHSVGNHTFNHLNGRNHSLLSYVRDVRKCDEVFKSSLFRPPHGRLSKKQSLALTKDFKIIMWDVLSGDFDQNLSGEDCYNAVINNVVNGSIVVFHDSIKAAPRLKIALPKVLDELTSRGYTFKAIK
;
A
#
# COMPACT_ATOMS: atom_id res chain seq x y z
N MET A 1 7.67 -1.00 -20.29
CA MET A 1 6.17 -1.09 -20.20
C MET A 1 5.65 0.27 -19.76
N SER A 2 4.52 0.72 -20.35
CA SER A 2 3.88 1.96 -19.87
C SER A 2 2.94 1.58 -18.71
N TYR A 3 3.17 2.10 -17.52
CA TYR A 3 2.28 1.94 -16.37
C TYR A 3 1.18 2.99 -16.39
N LEU A 4 0.01 2.63 -15.90
CA LEU A 4 -1.03 3.59 -15.53
C LEU A 4 -0.71 4.11 -14.13
N TYR A 5 0.09 5.17 -14.04
CA TYR A 5 0.45 5.79 -12.75
C TYR A 5 -0.77 6.36 -12.02
N LYS A 6 -1.78 6.81 -12.76
CA LYS A 6 -3.08 7.24 -12.22
C LYS A 6 -4.16 6.23 -12.58
N THR A 7 -4.91 5.76 -11.59
CA THR A 7 -6.03 4.85 -11.83
C THR A 7 -7.16 5.57 -12.57
N PRO A 8 -7.57 5.07 -13.77
CA PRO A 8 -8.63 5.69 -14.56
C PRO A 8 -9.98 5.69 -13.81
N LYS A 9 -10.73 6.79 -13.93
CA LYS A 9 -12.09 6.90 -13.33
C LYS A 9 -13.02 5.77 -13.77
N LEU A 10 -12.90 5.32 -15.03
CA LEU A 10 -13.70 4.21 -15.57
C LEU A 10 -13.45 2.90 -14.81
N LEU A 11 -12.19 2.63 -14.40
CA LEU A 11 -11.85 1.44 -13.63
C LEU A 11 -12.45 1.50 -12.21
N LYS A 12 -12.41 2.67 -11.57
CA LYS A 12 -13.04 2.90 -10.26
C LYS A 12 -14.56 2.70 -10.33
N TRP A 13 -15.19 3.22 -11.37
CA TRP A 13 -16.63 3.04 -11.61
C TRP A 13 -17.00 1.58 -11.87
N TYR A 14 -16.16 0.81 -12.57
CA TYR A 14 -16.42 -0.60 -12.86
C TYR A 14 -16.28 -1.52 -11.64
N TYR A 15 -15.50 -1.10 -10.62
CA TYR A 15 -15.31 -1.82 -9.36
C TYR A 15 -15.68 -0.94 -8.15
N PRO A 16 -16.99 -0.63 -7.96
CA PRO A 16 -17.44 0.30 -6.93
C PRO A 16 -17.26 -0.24 -5.50
N ASP A 17 -17.17 -1.56 -5.34
CA ASP A 17 -16.96 -2.21 -4.04
C ASP A 17 -15.50 -2.14 -3.55
N LEU A 18 -14.58 -1.61 -4.38
CA LEU A 18 -13.17 -1.46 -4.05
C LEU A 18 -12.88 0.02 -3.75
N ILE A 19 -12.06 0.25 -2.73
CA ILE A 19 -11.69 1.62 -2.31
C ILE A 19 -10.40 2.02 -3.04
N TRP A 20 -10.48 3.08 -3.83
CA TRP A 20 -9.37 3.57 -4.66
C TRP A 20 -8.77 4.88 -4.17
N ASP A 21 -9.55 5.68 -3.49
CA ASP A 21 -9.23 6.97 -2.89
C ASP A 21 -10.24 7.31 -1.80
N TYR A 22 -9.95 8.35 -1.03
CA TYR A 22 -10.85 8.94 -0.05
C TYR A 22 -11.07 10.42 -0.39
N PRO A 23 -12.00 10.75 -1.31
CA PRO A 23 -12.27 12.12 -1.68
C PRO A 23 -12.52 12.99 -0.43
N SER A 24 -11.74 14.04 -0.29
CA SER A 24 -11.77 14.93 0.87
C SER A 24 -11.58 16.36 0.43
N GLU A 25 -12.23 17.31 1.13
CA GLU A 25 -11.93 18.74 0.99
C GLU A 25 -10.58 19.09 1.65
N ASP A 26 -10.18 18.34 2.67
CA ASP A 26 -8.89 18.46 3.31
C ASP A 26 -7.76 18.01 2.37
N LYS A 27 -6.64 18.73 2.41
CA LYS A 27 -5.41 18.30 1.72
C LYS A 27 -4.78 17.10 2.43
N SER A 28 -5.37 15.91 2.23
CA SER A 28 -4.90 14.66 2.82
C SER A 28 -4.44 13.69 1.75
N ILE A 29 -3.31 13.00 2.00
CA ILE A 29 -2.78 11.90 1.19
C ILE A 29 -2.68 10.66 2.07
N TYR A 30 -3.00 9.50 1.50
CA TYR A 30 -2.89 8.20 2.17
C TYR A 30 -1.70 7.45 1.57
N LEU A 31 -0.53 7.58 2.22
CA LEU A 31 0.64 6.78 1.84
C LEU A 31 0.45 5.34 2.28
N THR A 32 0.71 4.41 1.37
CA THR A 32 0.61 2.98 1.65
C THR A 32 1.85 2.24 1.17
N PHE A 33 2.26 1.22 1.94
CA PHE A 33 3.43 0.40 1.68
C PHE A 33 3.02 -1.06 1.63
N ASP A 34 3.37 -1.74 0.54
CA ASP A 34 3.05 -3.14 0.29
C ASP A 34 4.30 -4.02 0.43
N ASP A 35 4.12 -5.33 0.61
CA ASP A 35 5.11 -6.41 0.63
C ASP A 35 5.85 -6.62 1.96
N GLY A 36 5.94 -5.65 2.83
CA GLY A 36 6.65 -5.75 4.12
C GLY A 36 5.97 -6.64 5.19
N PRO A 37 6.44 -6.55 6.44
CA PRO A 37 7.60 -5.78 6.88
C PRO A 37 8.94 -6.40 6.44
N THR A 38 9.97 -5.55 6.36
CA THR A 38 11.36 -5.96 6.15
C THR A 38 12.29 -5.28 7.16
N LYS A 39 13.32 -5.99 7.64
CA LYS A 39 14.17 -5.52 8.75
C LYS A 39 14.71 -4.11 8.57
N GLU A 40 15.37 -3.85 7.44
CA GLU A 40 16.04 -2.57 7.22
C GLU A 40 15.12 -1.49 6.66
N HIS A 41 14.23 -1.87 5.72
CA HIS A 41 13.52 -0.86 4.93
C HIS A 41 12.29 -0.34 5.68
N THR A 42 11.53 -1.20 6.36
CA THR A 42 10.37 -0.78 7.16
C THR A 42 10.80 0.20 8.25
N LYS A 43 11.88 -0.12 9.00
CA LYS A 43 12.40 0.78 10.03
C LYS A 43 12.81 2.15 9.46
N TRP A 44 13.53 2.17 8.35
CA TRP A 44 13.92 3.42 7.67
C TRP A 44 12.70 4.25 7.25
N ILE A 45 11.63 3.61 6.72
CA ILE A 45 10.38 4.30 6.37
C ILE A 45 9.74 4.92 7.61
N LEU A 46 9.65 4.19 8.71
CA LEU A 46 9.06 4.66 9.96
C LEU A 46 9.80 5.88 10.51
N GLU A 47 11.14 5.84 10.53
CA GLU A 47 11.98 6.96 10.94
C GLU A 47 11.83 8.18 10.02
N LEU A 48 11.61 7.96 8.72
CA LEU A 48 11.36 9.04 7.77
C LEU A 48 9.98 9.65 7.98
N LEU A 49 8.92 8.84 8.10
CA LEU A 49 7.54 9.31 8.31
C LEU A 49 7.41 10.15 9.58
N GLU A 50 8.10 9.76 10.65
CA GLU A 50 8.11 10.50 11.93
C GLU A 50 8.59 11.94 11.78
N LYS A 51 9.58 12.21 10.91
CA LYS A 51 10.09 13.57 10.64
C LYS A 51 9.05 14.50 10.03
N TYR A 52 8.02 13.97 9.40
CA TYR A 52 6.95 14.70 8.74
C TYR A 52 5.61 14.64 9.49
N ASP A 53 5.59 14.10 10.71
CA ASP A 53 4.35 13.81 11.45
C ASP A 53 3.33 13.03 10.60
N ALA A 54 3.85 12.12 9.76
CA ALA A 54 3.09 11.41 8.75
C ALA A 54 2.61 10.06 9.27
N GLN A 55 1.33 9.78 9.11
CA GLN A 55 0.75 8.46 9.34
C GLN A 55 0.54 7.73 8.01
N ALA A 56 0.79 6.43 7.98
CA ALA A 56 0.69 5.59 6.78
C ALA A 56 -0.01 4.26 7.06
N THR A 57 -0.27 3.49 6.00
CA THR A 57 -0.84 2.14 6.11
C THR A 57 0.10 1.14 5.45
N PHE A 58 0.41 0.06 6.16
CA PHE A 58 1.29 -1.01 5.70
C PHE A 58 0.47 -2.27 5.40
N PHE A 59 0.43 -2.70 4.14
CA PHE A 59 -0.19 -3.96 3.73
C PHE A 59 0.84 -5.08 3.83
N CYS A 60 0.77 -5.81 4.95
CA CYS A 60 1.80 -6.74 5.37
C CYS A 60 1.54 -8.16 4.87
N VAL A 61 2.58 -8.80 4.35
CA VAL A 61 2.58 -10.23 4.00
C VAL A 61 2.74 -11.05 5.27
N GLY A 62 1.81 -11.98 5.54
CA GLY A 62 1.78 -12.71 6.81
C GLY A 62 3.07 -13.48 7.13
N ASN A 63 3.71 -14.07 6.13
CA ASN A 63 5.00 -14.73 6.29
C ASN A 63 6.12 -13.76 6.71
N ASN A 64 6.09 -12.53 6.20
CA ASN A 64 7.04 -11.49 6.57
C ASN A 64 6.81 -10.98 7.99
N VAL A 65 5.54 -10.87 8.41
CA VAL A 65 5.20 -10.52 9.80
C VAL A 65 5.76 -11.54 10.78
N GLN A 66 5.69 -12.84 10.47
CA GLN A 66 6.29 -13.88 11.32
C GLN A 66 7.81 -13.77 11.40
N SER A 67 8.47 -13.35 10.32
CA SER A 67 9.93 -13.25 10.24
C SER A 67 10.50 -11.92 10.76
N CYS A 68 9.69 -10.87 10.77
CA CYS A 68 10.04 -9.50 11.12
C CYS A 68 9.04 -8.94 12.14
N LYS A 69 8.85 -9.67 13.25
CA LYS A 69 7.84 -9.35 14.26
C LYS A 69 8.11 -8.01 14.96
N GLU A 70 9.37 -7.70 15.20
CA GLU A 70 9.79 -6.46 15.84
C GLU A 70 9.41 -5.23 14.98
N GLU A 71 9.69 -5.30 13.69
CA GLU A 71 9.33 -4.23 12.75
C GLU A 71 7.82 -4.08 12.60
N PHE A 72 7.08 -5.19 12.61
CA PHE A 72 5.63 -5.16 12.60
C PHE A 72 5.05 -4.48 13.85
N ASP A 73 5.56 -4.81 15.03
CA ASP A 73 5.12 -4.21 16.28
C ASP A 73 5.47 -2.70 16.33
N GLU A 74 6.60 -2.31 15.73
CA GLU A 74 7.01 -0.90 15.63
C GLU A 74 6.08 -0.10 14.71
N ILE A 75 5.56 -0.67 13.60
CA ILE A 75 4.54 -0.04 12.76
C ILE A 75 3.31 0.35 13.62
N ILE A 76 2.82 -0.58 14.44
CA ILE A 76 1.65 -0.35 15.28
C ILE A 76 1.95 0.65 16.41
N LEU A 77 3.11 0.49 17.09
CA LEU A 77 3.53 1.35 18.20
C LEU A 77 3.63 2.83 17.77
N ARG A 78 4.08 3.10 16.54
CA ARG A 78 4.18 4.46 15.99
C ARG A 78 2.85 4.98 15.43
N GLY A 79 1.73 4.26 15.62
CA GLY A 79 0.37 4.70 15.29
C GLY A 79 -0.03 4.54 13.82
N HIS A 80 0.75 3.83 13.01
CA HIS A 80 0.38 3.49 11.65
C HIS A 80 -0.69 2.40 11.60
N SER A 81 -1.41 2.28 10.48
CA SER A 81 -2.36 1.19 10.25
C SER A 81 -1.69 0.02 9.55
N VAL A 82 -2.22 -1.18 9.78
CA VAL A 82 -1.81 -2.40 9.07
C VAL A 82 -2.97 -3.01 8.30
N GLY A 83 -2.69 -3.59 7.14
CA GLY A 83 -3.63 -4.31 6.30
C GLY A 83 -3.10 -5.68 5.89
N ASN A 84 -4.00 -6.61 5.63
CA ASN A 84 -3.68 -7.96 5.16
C ASN A 84 -3.25 -7.92 3.68
N HIS A 85 -2.08 -8.53 3.35
CA HIS A 85 -1.56 -8.66 1.99
C HIS A 85 -1.35 -10.13 1.59
N THR A 86 -2.25 -11.01 2.06
CA THR A 86 -2.15 -12.47 2.02
C THR A 86 -0.98 -13.03 2.84
N PHE A 87 -0.95 -14.34 3.08
CA PHE A 87 0.13 -14.94 3.86
C PHE A 87 1.40 -15.17 3.01
N ASN A 88 1.23 -15.62 1.75
CA ASN A 88 2.32 -15.97 0.84
C ASN A 88 2.44 -15.01 -0.37
N HIS A 89 1.85 -13.82 -0.33
CA HIS A 89 1.85 -12.86 -1.42
C HIS A 89 1.28 -13.45 -2.72
N LEU A 90 0.14 -14.17 -2.65
CA LEU A 90 -0.43 -14.88 -3.79
C LEU A 90 -1.09 -13.94 -4.80
N ASN A 91 -0.83 -14.19 -6.10
CA ASN A 91 -1.60 -13.54 -7.17
C ASN A 91 -2.98 -14.18 -7.29
N GLY A 92 -4.05 -13.44 -7.00
CA GLY A 92 -5.41 -13.97 -6.98
C GLY A 92 -5.86 -14.61 -8.29
N ARG A 93 -5.39 -14.13 -9.45
CA ARG A 93 -5.76 -14.71 -10.75
C ARG A 93 -5.17 -16.11 -11.00
N ASN A 94 -4.09 -16.46 -10.32
CA ASN A 94 -3.38 -17.72 -10.50
C ASN A 94 -3.85 -18.80 -9.51
N HIS A 95 -4.81 -18.47 -8.64
CA HIS A 95 -5.25 -19.35 -7.57
C HIS A 95 -6.78 -19.49 -7.56
N SER A 96 -7.25 -20.69 -7.17
CA SER A 96 -8.69 -20.93 -6.97
C SER A 96 -9.23 -20.04 -5.85
N LEU A 97 -10.55 -19.81 -5.84
CA LEU A 97 -11.22 -19.07 -4.77
C LEU A 97 -10.85 -19.62 -3.38
N LEU A 98 -10.97 -20.93 -3.21
CA LEU A 98 -10.73 -21.58 -1.91
C LEU A 98 -9.29 -21.45 -1.45
N SER A 99 -8.32 -21.67 -2.36
CA SER A 99 -6.89 -21.54 -2.05
C SER A 99 -6.52 -20.12 -1.67
N TYR A 100 -7.03 -19.14 -2.42
CA TYR A 100 -6.75 -17.72 -2.19
C TYR A 100 -7.34 -17.22 -0.86
N VAL A 101 -8.62 -17.50 -0.61
CA VAL A 101 -9.29 -17.12 0.64
C VAL A 101 -8.63 -17.77 1.85
N ARG A 102 -8.19 -19.05 1.73
CA ARG A 102 -7.45 -19.72 2.79
C ARG A 102 -6.13 -19.02 3.11
N ASP A 103 -5.42 -18.53 2.10
CA ASP A 103 -4.16 -17.82 2.28
C ASP A 103 -4.37 -16.44 2.94
N VAL A 104 -5.44 -15.72 2.56
CA VAL A 104 -5.86 -14.47 3.25
C VAL A 104 -6.20 -14.75 4.72
N ARG A 105 -6.96 -15.83 5.00
CA ARG A 105 -7.32 -16.20 6.38
C ARG A 105 -6.10 -16.60 7.20
N LYS A 106 -5.15 -17.30 6.61
CA LYS A 106 -3.89 -17.63 7.27
C LYS A 106 -3.12 -16.39 7.68
N CYS A 107 -3.12 -15.34 6.86
CA CYS A 107 -2.55 -14.04 7.25
C CYS A 107 -3.32 -13.40 8.41
N ASP A 108 -4.66 -13.49 8.39
CA ASP A 108 -5.53 -12.99 9.44
C ASP A 108 -5.38 -13.72 10.79
N GLU A 109 -4.82 -14.94 10.80
CA GLU A 109 -4.43 -15.66 11.99
C GLU A 109 -3.13 -15.10 12.60
N VAL A 110 -2.26 -14.50 11.81
CA VAL A 110 -1.01 -13.89 12.28
C VAL A 110 -1.26 -12.53 12.94
N PHE A 111 -2.08 -11.71 12.31
CA PHE A 111 -2.54 -10.44 12.86
C PHE A 111 -3.92 -10.08 12.30
N LYS A 112 -4.71 -9.36 13.08
CA LYS A 112 -6.06 -8.94 12.71
C LYS A 112 -6.06 -7.58 12.03
N SER A 113 -6.81 -7.49 10.92
CA SER A 113 -7.09 -6.23 10.26
C SER A 113 -8.42 -6.29 9.52
N SER A 114 -9.14 -5.16 9.45
CA SER A 114 -10.30 -4.97 8.57
C SER A 114 -9.91 -4.51 7.16
N LEU A 115 -8.62 -4.23 6.92
CA LEU A 115 -8.10 -3.77 5.64
C LEU A 115 -7.43 -4.92 4.90
N PHE A 116 -7.69 -5.01 3.61
CA PHE A 116 -7.07 -5.99 2.73
C PHE A 116 -6.65 -5.33 1.42
N ARG A 117 -5.47 -5.66 0.91
CA ARG A 117 -5.05 -5.32 -0.45
C ARG A 117 -4.60 -6.58 -1.18
N PRO A 118 -5.16 -6.88 -2.37
CA PRO A 118 -4.72 -8.04 -3.13
C PRO A 118 -3.32 -7.81 -3.72
N PRO A 119 -2.37 -8.76 -3.59
CA PRO A 119 -1.08 -8.69 -4.26
C PRO A 119 -1.23 -8.44 -5.76
N HIS A 120 -0.35 -7.59 -6.31
CA HIS A 120 -0.35 -7.16 -7.72
C HIS A 120 -1.65 -6.46 -8.18
N GLY A 121 -2.56 -6.11 -7.28
CA GLY A 121 -3.90 -5.63 -7.63
C GLY A 121 -4.75 -6.67 -8.36
N ARG A 122 -4.45 -7.96 -8.21
CA ARG A 122 -5.06 -9.04 -8.99
C ARG A 122 -6.04 -9.86 -8.13
N LEU A 123 -7.31 -9.70 -8.45
CA LEU A 123 -8.41 -10.34 -7.75
C LEU A 123 -9.47 -10.78 -8.78
N SER A 124 -10.02 -11.99 -8.64
CA SER A 124 -11.20 -12.38 -9.39
C SER A 124 -12.47 -11.82 -8.73
N LYS A 125 -13.54 -11.63 -9.52
CA LYS A 125 -14.81 -11.13 -8.98
C LYS A 125 -15.36 -12.02 -7.85
N LYS A 126 -15.20 -13.35 -7.96
CA LYS A 126 -15.64 -14.29 -6.90
C LYS A 126 -14.83 -14.13 -5.62
N GLN A 127 -13.51 -13.89 -5.73
CA GLN A 127 -12.64 -13.64 -4.57
C GLN A 127 -12.99 -12.30 -3.92
N SER A 128 -13.22 -11.25 -4.72
CA SER A 128 -13.66 -9.94 -4.23
C SER A 128 -14.95 -10.08 -3.41
N LEU A 129 -16.01 -10.66 -3.97
CA LEU A 129 -17.29 -10.85 -3.30
C LEU A 129 -17.20 -11.69 -2.01
N ALA A 130 -16.25 -12.64 -1.95
CA ALA A 130 -16.04 -13.42 -0.74
C ALA A 130 -15.35 -12.62 0.36
N LEU A 131 -14.39 -11.74 -0.02
CA LEU A 131 -13.54 -11.01 0.93
C LEU A 131 -14.17 -9.69 1.41
N THR A 132 -15.01 -9.03 0.60
CA THR A 132 -15.72 -7.78 0.99
C THR A 132 -16.69 -7.96 2.17
N LYS A 133 -17.01 -9.20 2.55
CA LYS A 133 -17.82 -9.48 3.75
C LYS A 133 -17.07 -9.18 5.05
N ASP A 134 -15.75 -9.31 5.04
CA ASP A 134 -14.92 -9.22 6.24
C ASP A 134 -13.87 -8.10 6.15
N PHE A 135 -13.56 -7.64 4.92
CA PHE A 135 -12.50 -6.68 4.67
C PHE A 135 -12.98 -5.50 3.81
N LYS A 136 -12.48 -4.31 4.11
CA LYS A 136 -12.42 -3.20 3.17
C LYS A 136 -11.28 -3.49 2.19
N ILE A 137 -11.59 -3.68 0.90
CA ILE A 137 -10.57 -3.95 -0.11
C ILE A 137 -10.02 -2.63 -0.62
N ILE A 138 -8.77 -2.35 -0.25
CA ILE A 138 -8.09 -1.09 -0.56
C ILE A 138 -7.23 -1.27 -1.80
N MET A 139 -7.52 -0.50 -2.82
CA MET A 139 -6.72 -0.39 -4.04
C MET A 139 -5.83 0.86 -3.96
N TRP A 140 -5.60 1.54 -5.09
CA TRP A 140 -4.82 2.78 -5.15
C TRP A 140 -5.32 3.71 -6.25
N ASP A 141 -5.10 4.97 -6.02
CA ASP A 141 -5.32 6.03 -7.00
C ASP A 141 -4.04 6.32 -7.79
N VAL A 142 -2.88 6.27 -7.10
CA VAL A 142 -1.58 6.57 -7.68
C VAL A 142 -0.58 5.45 -7.39
N LEU A 143 0.10 4.99 -8.44
CA LEU A 143 1.14 3.98 -8.38
C LEU A 143 2.50 4.66 -8.56
N SER A 144 3.42 4.49 -7.60
CA SER A 144 4.77 5.06 -7.69
C SER A 144 5.64 4.39 -8.76
N GLY A 145 5.45 3.08 -8.97
CA GLY A 145 6.28 2.26 -9.87
C GLY A 145 7.61 1.82 -9.27
N ASP A 146 7.84 2.04 -7.98
CA ASP A 146 9.10 1.76 -7.28
C ASP A 146 9.56 0.29 -7.30
N PHE A 147 8.65 -0.64 -7.59
CA PHE A 147 8.95 -2.06 -7.79
C PHE A 147 9.61 -2.38 -9.15
N ASP A 148 9.55 -1.47 -10.14
CA ASP A 148 10.15 -1.70 -11.45
C ASP A 148 11.61 -1.25 -11.48
N GLN A 149 12.53 -2.21 -11.66
CA GLN A 149 13.97 -1.95 -11.69
C GLN A 149 14.44 -1.14 -12.91
N ASN A 150 13.60 -0.96 -13.92
CA ASN A 150 13.91 -0.15 -15.10
C ASN A 150 13.58 1.34 -14.88
N LEU A 151 12.90 1.69 -13.78
CA LEU A 151 12.62 3.07 -13.41
C LEU A 151 13.71 3.61 -12.47
N SER A 152 13.95 4.89 -12.55
CA SER A 152 14.75 5.63 -11.57
C SER A 152 13.90 6.06 -10.35
N GLY A 153 14.52 6.44 -9.26
CA GLY A 153 13.81 7.05 -8.13
C GLY A 153 13.15 8.37 -8.51
N GLU A 154 13.71 9.10 -9.48
CA GLU A 154 13.13 10.33 -10.02
C GLU A 154 11.85 10.07 -10.83
N ASP A 155 11.83 9.00 -11.63
CA ASP A 155 10.62 8.58 -12.34
C ASP A 155 9.50 8.24 -11.35
N CYS A 156 9.83 7.55 -10.25
CA CYS A 156 8.87 7.22 -9.21
C CYS A 156 8.35 8.46 -8.46
N TYR A 157 9.21 9.42 -8.16
CA TYR A 157 8.82 10.72 -7.60
C TYR A 157 7.86 11.44 -8.54
N ASN A 158 8.23 11.58 -9.82
CA ASN A 158 7.42 12.26 -10.83
C ASN A 158 6.07 11.56 -11.04
N ALA A 159 6.05 10.22 -11.01
CA ALA A 159 4.82 9.43 -11.10
C ALA A 159 3.84 9.78 -9.98
N VAL A 160 4.32 10.04 -8.78
CA VAL A 160 3.47 10.44 -7.65
C VAL A 160 3.06 11.90 -7.78
N ILE A 161 4.02 12.82 -7.87
CA ILE A 161 3.76 14.27 -7.76
C ILE A 161 2.86 14.81 -8.87
N ASN A 162 2.94 14.23 -10.08
CA ASN A 162 2.12 14.65 -11.21
C ASN A 162 0.70 14.07 -11.19
N ASN A 163 0.40 13.11 -10.30
CA ASN A 163 -0.87 12.39 -10.32
C ASN A 163 -1.68 12.48 -9.02
N VAL A 164 -1.09 12.91 -7.90
CA VAL A 164 -1.82 13.03 -6.62
C VAL A 164 -2.83 14.16 -6.64
N VAL A 165 -3.95 13.91 -5.97
CA VAL A 165 -4.99 14.89 -5.65
C VAL A 165 -5.42 14.67 -4.20
N ASN A 166 -6.24 15.56 -3.63
CA ASN A 166 -6.79 15.37 -2.29
C ASN A 166 -7.45 13.99 -2.18
N GLY A 167 -7.09 13.26 -1.14
CA GLY A 167 -7.63 11.93 -0.85
C GLY A 167 -6.98 10.78 -1.63
N SER A 168 -5.96 11.03 -2.45
CA SER A 168 -5.26 9.97 -3.19
C SER A 168 -4.66 8.93 -2.24
N ILE A 169 -4.89 7.65 -2.54
CA ILE A 169 -4.15 6.51 -1.99
C ILE A 169 -2.95 6.27 -2.90
N VAL A 170 -1.75 6.39 -2.35
CA VAL A 170 -0.47 6.22 -3.08
C VAL A 170 0.19 4.93 -2.65
N VAL A 171 0.64 4.11 -3.61
CA VAL A 171 1.35 2.86 -3.36
C VAL A 171 2.83 3.00 -3.56
N PHE A 172 3.57 2.66 -2.52
CA PHE A 172 4.98 2.31 -2.48
C PHE A 172 5.15 0.87 -1.96
N HIS A 173 6.38 0.36 -1.95
CA HIS A 173 6.68 -0.98 -1.45
C HIS A 173 7.85 -0.96 -0.49
N ASP A 174 7.68 -1.50 0.72
CA ASP A 174 8.75 -1.65 1.70
C ASP A 174 9.51 -2.99 1.51
N SER A 175 9.88 -3.27 0.26
CA SER A 175 10.59 -4.47 -0.15
C SER A 175 12.03 -4.17 -0.58
N ILE A 176 12.91 -5.17 -0.47
CA ILE A 176 14.31 -5.07 -0.89
C ILE A 176 14.41 -4.63 -2.36
N LYS A 177 13.51 -5.13 -3.20
CA LYS A 177 13.47 -4.80 -4.62
C LYS A 177 13.16 -3.34 -4.89
N ALA A 178 12.24 -2.74 -4.14
CA ALA A 178 11.81 -1.34 -4.31
C ALA A 178 12.77 -0.34 -3.66
N ALA A 179 13.47 -0.73 -2.62
CA ALA A 179 14.28 0.13 -1.76
C ALA A 179 15.20 1.12 -2.49
N PRO A 180 15.92 0.79 -3.57
CA PRO A 180 16.80 1.75 -4.25
C PRO A 180 16.04 2.95 -4.82
N ARG A 181 14.81 2.76 -5.31
CA ARG A 181 13.96 3.83 -5.87
C ARG A 181 13.18 4.54 -4.78
N LEU A 182 12.64 3.76 -3.83
CA LEU A 182 11.93 4.28 -2.68
C LEU A 182 12.76 5.28 -1.88
N LYS A 183 14.03 4.96 -1.60
CA LYS A 183 14.94 5.83 -0.84
C LYS A 183 15.23 7.18 -1.52
N ILE A 184 15.02 7.28 -2.82
CA ILE A 184 15.14 8.54 -3.58
C ILE A 184 13.78 9.24 -3.66
N ALA A 185 12.72 8.50 -4.01
CA ALA A 185 11.41 9.07 -4.29
C ALA A 185 10.67 9.53 -3.03
N LEU A 186 10.61 8.70 -1.97
CA LEU A 186 9.78 8.97 -0.80
C LEU A 186 10.16 10.25 -0.06
N PRO A 187 11.44 10.56 0.23
CA PRO A 187 11.80 11.82 0.87
C PRO A 187 11.35 13.03 0.05
N LYS A 188 11.59 13.02 -1.25
CA LYS A 188 11.17 14.11 -2.16
C LYS A 188 9.65 14.28 -2.23
N VAL A 189 8.90 13.18 -2.22
CA VAL A 189 7.43 13.20 -2.19
C VAL A 189 6.94 13.83 -0.90
N LEU A 190 7.52 13.45 0.25
CA LEU A 190 7.16 14.00 1.54
C LEU A 190 7.46 15.50 1.61
N ASP A 191 8.67 15.93 1.20
CA ASP A 191 9.07 17.34 1.15
C ASP A 191 8.09 18.17 0.31
N GLU A 192 7.87 17.75 -0.93
CA GLU A 192 7.04 18.47 -1.89
C GLU A 192 5.58 18.55 -1.45
N LEU A 193 4.98 17.44 -1.01
CA LEU A 193 3.58 17.44 -0.59
C LEU A 193 3.37 18.22 0.71
N THR A 194 4.31 18.16 1.66
CA THR A 194 4.28 18.99 2.86
C THR A 194 4.36 20.48 2.49
N SER A 195 5.25 20.86 1.56
CA SER A 195 5.35 22.26 1.10
C SER A 195 4.08 22.76 0.44
N ARG A 196 3.33 21.87 -0.23
CA ARG A 196 2.00 22.16 -0.79
C ARG A 196 0.88 22.18 0.26
N GLY A 197 1.19 21.92 1.53
CA GLY A 197 0.24 21.91 2.66
C GLY A 197 -0.58 20.63 2.76
N TYR A 198 -0.13 19.50 2.21
CA TYR A 198 -0.73 18.20 2.44
C TYR A 198 -0.35 17.61 3.79
N THR A 199 -1.27 16.86 4.39
CA THR A 199 -1.05 16.00 5.55
C THR A 199 -1.15 14.54 5.14
N PHE A 200 -0.51 13.66 5.90
CA PHE A 200 -0.47 12.23 5.60
C PHE A 200 -1.25 11.45 6.64
N LYS A 201 -2.25 10.70 6.21
CA LYS A 201 -3.17 9.98 7.10
C LYS A 201 -3.11 8.47 6.85
N ALA A 202 -3.24 7.69 7.92
CA ALA A 202 -3.45 6.25 7.83
C ALA A 202 -4.91 5.93 7.47
N ILE A 203 -5.13 4.85 6.71
CA ILE A 203 -6.46 4.30 6.41
C ILE A 203 -6.98 3.56 7.66
N LYS A 204 -8.24 3.76 8.02
CA LYS A 204 -8.89 3.15 9.20
C LYS A 204 -10.19 2.43 8.83
#